data_cfed35122d354ab41692459c72cdf390
#
_entry.id   cfed35122d354ab41692459c72cdf390
#
_cell.length_a   1.000
_cell.length_b   1.000
_cell.length_c   1.000
_cell.angle_alpha   90.00
_cell.angle_beta   90.00
_cell.angle_gamma   90.00
#
_symmetry.space_group_name_H-M   'P 1'
#
loop_
_entity.id
_entity.type
_entity.pdbx_description
1 polymer ?
#
loop_
_entity_poly.entity_id
_entity_poly.type
_entity_poly.pdbx_seq_one_letter_code
_entity_poly.pdbx_strand_id
1 'polypeptide(L)'
;LMLVLIPGAIEAKDATWFEWYVLAYMLCYMPTLGLSNTVAFSHIDDPEKQFPLARVFGTLGWIAAVTLVSKGLLADQDPVMFQVAGFASVAMAALSWLLPNTPPPAAGKQVTLGETLGLGALELLREPAFVVFLLSSFLVCIPLAGYYSYGNQFAGTVWTEPGFYTTFGQWAEV
;
A
#
# COMPACT_ATOMS: atom_id res chain seq x y z
N LEU A 1 -5.95 14.44 5.76
CA LEU A 1 -5.02 13.93 6.77
C LEU A 1 -3.57 14.27 6.40
N MET A 2 -3.04 13.71 5.32
CA MET A 2 -1.64 13.85 4.88
C MET A 2 -1.19 15.29 4.61
N LEU A 3 -2.06 16.15 4.09
CA LEU A 3 -1.67 17.50 3.67
C LEU A 3 -1.56 18.50 4.83
N VAL A 4 -2.32 18.32 5.89
CA VAL A 4 -2.44 19.32 6.95
C VAL A 4 -2.29 18.74 8.34
N LEU A 5 -3.06 17.67 8.65
CA LEU A 5 -3.15 17.19 10.03
C LEU A 5 -1.89 16.46 10.48
N ILE A 6 -1.30 15.63 9.61
CA ILE A 6 -0.07 14.91 9.95
C ILE A 6 1.12 15.87 10.05
N PRO A 7 1.40 16.76 9.08
CA PRO A 7 2.45 17.77 9.24
C PRO A 7 2.25 18.67 10.45
N GLY A 8 0.99 19.10 10.71
CA GLY A 8 0.69 19.93 11.88
C GLY A 8 0.95 19.23 13.22
N ALA A 9 0.67 17.91 13.33
CA ALA A 9 0.98 17.14 14.52
C ALA A 9 2.50 16.98 14.72
N ILE A 10 3.26 16.84 13.64
CA ILE A 10 4.73 16.78 13.68
C ILE A 10 5.31 18.12 14.14
N GLU A 11 4.84 19.23 13.58
CA GLU A 11 5.28 20.58 13.99
C GLU A 11 4.95 20.87 15.45
N ALA A 12 3.77 20.47 15.91
CA ALA A 12 3.35 20.58 17.31
C ALA A 12 4.07 19.59 18.24
N LYS A 13 4.84 18.64 17.71
CA LYS A 13 5.49 17.53 18.44
C LYS A 13 4.49 16.69 19.27
N ASP A 14 3.28 16.55 18.75
CA ASP A 14 2.21 15.79 19.39
C ASP A 14 2.15 14.38 18.83
N ALA A 15 2.87 13.46 19.48
CA ALA A 15 2.94 12.05 19.06
C ALA A 15 1.57 11.36 19.08
N THR A 16 0.71 11.71 20.03
CA THR A 16 -0.61 11.07 20.18
C THR A 16 -1.51 11.38 18.98
N TRP A 17 -1.61 12.65 18.61
CA TRP A 17 -2.40 13.03 17.43
C TRP A 17 -1.77 12.54 16.13
N PHE A 18 -0.46 12.53 16.03
CA PHE A 18 0.24 11.93 14.89
C PHE A 18 -0.15 10.47 14.69
N GLU A 19 -0.10 9.64 15.74
CA GLU A 19 -0.47 8.22 15.68
C GLU A 19 -1.93 8.03 15.23
N TRP A 20 -2.87 8.79 15.79
CA TRP A 20 -4.28 8.71 15.43
C TRP A 20 -4.53 9.11 13.97
N TYR A 21 -3.86 10.14 13.47
CA TYR A 21 -4.00 10.55 12.07
C TYR A 21 -3.40 9.54 11.11
N VAL A 22 -2.27 8.94 11.45
CA VAL A 22 -1.66 7.86 10.66
C VAL A 22 -2.57 6.64 10.66
N LEU A 23 -3.12 6.24 11.82
CA LEU A 23 -4.08 5.14 11.90
C LEU A 23 -5.31 5.39 11.02
N ALA A 24 -5.92 6.56 11.11
CA ALA A 24 -7.06 6.94 10.29
C ALA A 24 -6.73 6.91 8.79
N TYR A 25 -5.53 7.37 8.42
CA TYR A 25 -5.05 7.26 7.04
C TYR A 25 -4.92 5.80 6.60
N MET A 26 -4.31 4.94 7.40
CA MET A 26 -4.12 3.52 7.07
C MET A 26 -5.45 2.78 6.93
N LEU A 27 -6.44 3.09 7.77
CA LEU A 27 -7.79 2.52 7.67
C LEU A 27 -8.48 2.90 6.34
N CYS A 28 -8.19 4.07 5.80
CA CYS A 28 -8.69 4.47 4.47
C CYS A 28 -7.85 3.87 3.33
N TYR A 29 -6.54 3.77 3.51
CA TYR A 29 -5.60 3.35 2.46
C TYR A 29 -5.63 1.85 2.20
N MET A 30 -5.62 1.01 3.26
CA MET A 30 -5.54 -0.45 3.12
C MET A 30 -6.64 -1.06 2.24
N PRO A 31 -7.93 -0.65 2.35
CA PRO A 31 -8.96 -1.16 1.46
C PRO A 31 -8.74 -0.82 -0.01
N THR A 32 -8.07 0.31 -0.33
CA THR A 32 -7.83 0.71 -1.73
C THR A 32 -6.91 -0.27 -2.46
N LEU A 33 -6.00 -0.93 -1.74
CA LEU A 33 -5.12 -1.96 -2.32
C LEU A 33 -5.93 -3.17 -2.79
N GLY A 34 -6.89 -3.63 -1.99
CA GLY A 34 -7.78 -4.73 -2.37
C GLY A 34 -8.71 -4.33 -3.53
N LEU A 35 -9.30 -3.14 -3.46
CA LEU A 35 -10.19 -2.62 -4.49
C LEU A 35 -9.48 -2.45 -5.84
N SER A 36 -8.26 -1.93 -5.85
CA SER A 36 -7.48 -1.78 -7.09
C SER A 36 -7.21 -3.13 -7.77
N ASN A 37 -6.86 -4.15 -7.00
CA ASN A 37 -6.69 -5.51 -7.51
C ASN A 37 -8.02 -6.06 -8.06
N THR A 38 -9.13 -5.86 -7.36
CA THR A 38 -10.46 -6.31 -7.80
C THR A 38 -10.86 -5.65 -9.11
N VAL A 39 -10.65 -4.34 -9.25
CA VAL A 39 -10.91 -3.61 -10.49
C VAL A 39 -10.02 -4.14 -11.62
N ALA A 40 -8.73 -4.36 -11.36
CA ALA A 40 -7.82 -4.92 -12.34
C ALA A 40 -8.31 -6.30 -12.83
N PHE A 41 -8.57 -7.23 -11.93
CA PHE A 41 -9.05 -8.57 -12.28
C PHE A 41 -10.39 -8.58 -13.00
N SER A 42 -11.25 -7.59 -12.77
CA SER A 42 -12.55 -7.48 -13.45
C SER A 42 -12.46 -7.03 -14.91
N HIS A 43 -11.31 -6.46 -15.33
CA HIS A 43 -11.12 -5.88 -16.66
C HIS A 43 -9.95 -6.49 -17.44
N ILE A 44 -9.36 -7.55 -16.92
CA ILE A 44 -8.27 -8.31 -17.54
C ILE A 44 -8.82 -9.60 -18.11
N ASP A 45 -8.56 -9.88 -19.39
CA ASP A 45 -9.01 -11.11 -20.07
C ASP A 45 -8.13 -12.32 -19.69
N ASP A 46 -6.82 -12.12 -19.53
CA ASP A 46 -5.84 -13.15 -19.16
C ASP A 46 -5.06 -12.68 -17.91
N PRO A 47 -5.57 -12.99 -16.69
CA PRO A 47 -4.94 -12.55 -15.45
C PRO A 47 -3.50 -13.06 -15.27
N GLU A 48 -3.18 -14.25 -15.77
CA GLU A 48 -1.85 -14.84 -15.61
C GLU A 48 -0.77 -14.05 -16.37
N LYS A 49 -1.12 -13.47 -17.54
CA LYS A 49 -0.18 -12.71 -18.35
C LYS A 49 -0.23 -11.21 -18.10
N GLN A 50 -1.43 -10.66 -17.94
CA GLN A 50 -1.63 -9.20 -17.91
C GLN A 50 -1.47 -8.60 -16.50
N PHE A 51 -1.82 -9.35 -15.45
CA PHE A 51 -1.71 -8.84 -14.08
C PHE A 51 -0.26 -8.59 -13.64
N PRO A 52 0.74 -9.45 -13.96
CA PRO A 52 2.14 -9.14 -13.68
C PRO A 52 2.61 -7.85 -14.32
N LEU A 53 2.21 -7.57 -15.57
CA LEU A 53 2.54 -6.31 -16.25
C LEU A 53 1.94 -5.09 -15.52
N ALA A 54 0.69 -5.17 -15.08
CA ALA A 54 0.07 -4.10 -14.30
C ALA A 54 0.84 -3.84 -12.98
N ARG A 55 1.34 -4.90 -12.32
CA ARG A 55 2.16 -4.77 -11.12
C ARG A 55 3.50 -4.08 -11.36
N VAL A 56 4.16 -4.37 -12.49
CA VAL A 56 5.42 -3.70 -12.87
C VAL A 56 5.24 -2.18 -12.92
N PHE A 57 4.14 -1.68 -13.48
CA PHE A 57 3.85 -0.23 -13.46
C PHE A 57 3.69 0.32 -12.04
N GLY A 58 3.12 -0.47 -11.11
CA GLY A 58 3.06 -0.09 -9.69
C GLY A 58 4.45 0.03 -9.07
N THR A 59 5.33 -0.94 -9.32
CA THR A 59 6.73 -0.92 -8.86
C THR A 59 7.49 0.27 -9.45
N LEU A 60 7.35 0.55 -10.74
CA LEU A 60 7.96 1.71 -11.39
C LEU A 60 7.45 3.03 -10.79
N GLY A 61 6.14 3.13 -10.52
CA GLY A 61 5.55 4.28 -9.85
C GLY A 61 6.12 4.48 -8.44
N TRP A 62 6.30 3.40 -7.69
CA TRP A 62 6.92 3.45 -6.37
C TRP A 62 8.40 3.92 -6.44
N ILE A 63 9.20 3.36 -7.35
CA ILE A 63 10.59 3.77 -7.58
C ILE A 63 10.66 5.26 -7.93
N ALA A 64 9.79 5.72 -8.84
CA ALA A 64 9.75 7.12 -9.24
C ALA A 64 9.37 8.04 -8.07
N ALA A 65 8.36 7.69 -7.27
CA ALA A 65 7.93 8.47 -6.13
C ALA A 65 9.02 8.56 -5.04
N VAL A 66 9.63 7.43 -4.68
CA VAL A 66 10.71 7.40 -3.68
C VAL A 66 11.93 8.17 -4.16
N THR A 67 12.32 8.00 -5.43
CA THR A 67 13.45 8.75 -6.02
C THR A 67 13.19 10.26 -6.01
N LEU A 68 11.96 10.68 -6.33
CA LEU A 68 11.56 12.08 -6.29
C LEU A 68 11.67 12.65 -4.87
N VAL A 69 11.16 11.95 -3.86
CA VAL A 69 11.20 12.41 -2.46
C VAL A 69 12.63 12.40 -1.93
N SER A 70 13.37 11.32 -2.14
CA SER A 70 14.70 11.14 -1.58
C SER A 70 15.75 12.02 -2.27
N LYS A 71 15.87 11.95 -3.60
CA LYS A 71 16.84 12.73 -4.38
C LYS A 71 16.36 14.09 -4.83
N GLY A 72 15.11 14.18 -5.27
CA GLY A 72 14.58 15.42 -5.84
C GLY A 72 14.30 16.46 -4.77
N LEU A 73 13.73 16.05 -3.65
CA LEU A 73 13.35 16.95 -2.55
C LEU A 73 14.29 16.88 -1.34
N LEU A 74 15.17 15.86 -1.27
CA LEU A 74 16.02 15.57 -0.11
C LEU A 74 15.22 15.50 1.22
N ALA A 75 14.03 14.92 1.15
CA ALA A 75 12.99 15.01 2.18
C ALA A 75 12.74 13.66 2.89
N ASP A 76 13.73 12.76 2.96
CA ASP A 76 13.58 11.43 3.58
C ASP A 76 13.15 11.47 5.06
N GLN A 77 13.42 12.60 5.74
CA GLN A 77 13.07 12.80 7.15
C GLN A 77 12.27 14.10 7.35
N ASP A 78 11.77 14.70 6.28
CA ASP A 78 11.04 15.96 6.31
C ASP A 78 9.51 15.69 6.24
N PRO A 79 8.69 16.45 6.97
CA PRO A 79 7.22 16.40 6.84
C PRO A 79 6.70 16.59 5.42
N VAL A 80 7.47 17.19 4.53
CA VAL A 80 7.15 17.37 3.11
C VAL A 80 6.80 16.05 2.42
N MET A 81 7.36 14.91 2.84
CA MET A 81 7.02 13.60 2.28
C MET A 81 5.52 13.28 2.45
N PHE A 82 4.90 13.68 3.56
CA PHE A 82 3.46 13.50 3.79
C PHE A 82 2.63 14.40 2.88
N GLN A 83 3.11 15.60 2.59
CA GLN A 83 2.44 16.52 1.65
C GLN A 83 2.47 15.96 0.23
N VAL A 84 3.62 15.43 -0.22
CA VAL A 84 3.75 14.76 -1.53
C VAL A 84 2.78 13.57 -1.62
N ALA A 85 2.73 12.71 -0.59
CA ALA A 85 1.80 11.60 -0.53
C ALA A 85 0.33 12.08 -0.52
N GLY A 86 0.05 13.21 0.12
CA GLY A 86 -1.27 13.84 0.15
C GLY A 86 -1.71 14.34 -1.24
N PHE A 87 -0.84 15.03 -1.98
CA PHE A 87 -1.12 15.46 -3.35
C PHE A 87 -1.30 14.26 -4.29
N ALA A 88 -0.47 13.22 -4.17
CA ALA A 88 -0.63 11.98 -4.92
C ALA A 88 -1.98 11.31 -4.63
N SER A 89 -2.43 11.31 -3.38
CA SER A 89 -3.74 10.78 -2.98
C SER A 89 -4.90 11.56 -3.60
N VAL A 90 -4.80 12.89 -3.68
CA VAL A 90 -5.81 13.74 -4.36
C VAL A 90 -5.83 13.45 -5.86
N ALA A 91 -4.66 13.35 -6.49
CA ALA A 91 -4.56 13.01 -7.90
C ALA A 91 -5.17 11.62 -8.18
N MET A 92 -4.88 10.63 -7.33
CA MET A 92 -5.47 9.29 -7.43
C MET A 92 -7.00 9.31 -7.26
N ALA A 93 -7.52 10.12 -6.33
CA ALA A 93 -8.96 10.30 -6.16
C ALA A 93 -9.61 10.90 -7.42
N ALA A 94 -8.98 11.88 -8.05
CA ALA A 94 -9.46 12.44 -9.30
C ALA A 94 -9.40 11.42 -10.45
N LEU A 95 -8.31 10.65 -10.56
CA LEU A 95 -8.17 9.59 -11.55
C LEU A 95 -9.16 8.44 -11.34
N SER A 96 -9.59 8.18 -10.11
CA SER A 96 -10.58 7.14 -9.82
C SER A 96 -11.93 7.36 -10.50
N TRP A 97 -12.27 8.61 -10.86
CA TRP A 97 -13.47 8.93 -11.63
C TRP A 97 -13.37 8.49 -13.09
N LEU A 98 -12.17 8.26 -13.60
CA LEU A 98 -11.94 7.77 -14.96
C LEU A 98 -11.97 6.22 -15.03
N LEU A 99 -12.01 5.55 -13.87
CA LEU A 99 -12.08 4.09 -13.83
C LEU A 99 -13.42 3.59 -14.39
N PRO A 100 -13.42 2.46 -15.10
CA PRO A 100 -14.64 1.85 -15.60
C PRO A 100 -15.55 1.42 -14.44
N ASN A 101 -16.86 1.51 -14.68
CA ASN A 101 -17.84 1.10 -13.68
C ASN A 101 -17.75 -0.40 -13.43
N THR A 102 -17.33 -0.76 -12.22
CA THR A 102 -17.16 -2.16 -11.79
C THR A 102 -18.17 -2.46 -10.68
N PRO A 103 -19.39 -2.92 -11.04
CA PRO A 103 -20.38 -3.26 -10.02
C PRO A 103 -19.89 -4.45 -9.19
N PRO A 104 -20.16 -4.46 -7.87
CA PRO A 104 -19.76 -5.56 -7.02
C PRO A 104 -20.46 -6.87 -7.47
N PRO A 105 -19.77 -8.04 -7.40
CA PRO A 105 -20.33 -9.34 -7.82
C PRO A 105 -21.62 -9.73 -7.09
N ALA A 106 -21.83 -9.17 -5.90
CA ALA A 106 -23.03 -9.39 -5.09
C ALA A 106 -24.11 -8.31 -5.29
N ALA A 107 -23.98 -7.44 -6.32
CA ALA A 107 -24.99 -6.40 -6.58
C ALA A 107 -26.38 -7.03 -6.78
N GLY A 108 -27.36 -6.58 -5.98
CA GLY A 108 -28.73 -7.08 -6.03
C GLY A 108 -28.98 -8.41 -5.31
N LYS A 109 -28.00 -9.02 -4.67
CA LYS A 109 -28.19 -10.21 -3.82
C LYS A 109 -28.30 -9.80 -2.35
N GLN A 110 -29.14 -10.52 -1.61
CA GLN A 110 -29.13 -10.41 -0.15
C GLN A 110 -27.91 -11.13 0.39
N VAL A 111 -26.96 -10.36 0.91
CA VAL A 111 -25.71 -10.89 1.47
C VAL A 111 -25.88 -11.02 2.98
N THR A 112 -25.59 -12.19 3.54
CA THR A 112 -25.60 -12.40 4.98
C THR A 112 -24.41 -11.71 5.65
N LEU A 113 -24.52 -11.41 6.94
CA LEU A 113 -23.40 -10.85 7.71
C LEU A 113 -22.15 -11.75 7.66
N GLY A 114 -22.34 -13.08 7.64
CA GLY A 114 -21.26 -14.04 7.51
C GLY A 114 -20.51 -13.92 6.17
N GLU A 115 -21.23 -13.75 5.07
CA GLU A 115 -20.65 -13.52 3.75
C GLU A 115 -19.96 -12.17 3.67
N THR A 116 -20.54 -11.12 4.26
CA THR A 116 -19.94 -9.78 4.32
C THR A 116 -18.62 -9.78 5.11
N LEU A 117 -18.54 -10.58 6.18
CA LEU A 117 -17.32 -10.74 6.98
C LEU A 117 -16.34 -11.76 6.38
N GLY A 118 -16.68 -12.37 5.24
CA GLY A 118 -15.80 -13.34 4.59
C GLY A 118 -15.65 -14.67 5.36
N LEU A 119 -16.60 -15.01 6.25
CA LEU A 119 -16.49 -16.23 7.07
C LEU A 119 -16.46 -17.51 6.22
N GLY A 120 -16.99 -17.49 5.00
CA GLY A 120 -16.83 -18.59 4.04
C GLY A 120 -15.38 -18.91 3.69
N ALA A 121 -14.46 -17.92 3.80
CA ALA A 121 -13.04 -18.15 3.58
C ALA A 121 -12.41 -19.07 4.64
N LEU A 122 -13.04 -19.22 5.82
CA LEU A 122 -12.56 -20.13 6.86
C LEU A 122 -12.64 -21.60 6.43
N GLU A 123 -13.49 -21.94 5.45
CA GLU A 123 -13.54 -23.29 4.89
C GLU A 123 -12.24 -23.66 4.19
N LEU A 124 -11.50 -22.70 3.64
CA LEU A 124 -10.19 -22.92 3.03
C LEU A 124 -9.15 -23.43 4.03
N LEU A 125 -9.35 -23.19 5.33
CA LEU A 125 -8.45 -23.73 6.37
C LEU A 125 -8.57 -25.27 6.50
N ARG A 126 -9.55 -25.91 5.87
CA ARG A 126 -9.64 -27.36 5.78
C ARG A 126 -8.68 -27.96 4.75
N GLU A 127 -8.21 -27.13 3.81
CA GLU A 127 -7.24 -27.52 2.78
C GLU A 127 -5.82 -27.40 3.33
N PRO A 128 -5.07 -28.52 3.48
CA PRO A 128 -3.71 -28.48 4.04
C PRO A 128 -2.75 -27.57 3.26
N ALA A 129 -2.89 -27.55 1.92
CA ALA A 129 -2.07 -26.69 1.07
C ALA A 129 -2.30 -25.19 1.39
N PHE A 130 -3.56 -24.81 1.63
CA PHE A 130 -3.90 -23.44 2.01
C PHE A 130 -3.35 -23.07 3.40
N VAL A 131 -3.40 -24.00 4.36
CA VAL A 131 -2.84 -23.77 5.70
C VAL A 131 -1.32 -23.58 5.63
N VAL A 132 -0.61 -24.40 4.86
CA VAL A 132 0.84 -24.25 4.66
C VAL A 132 1.15 -22.91 4.00
N PHE A 133 0.41 -22.52 2.97
CA PHE A 133 0.54 -21.22 2.33
C PHE A 133 0.32 -20.06 3.32
N LEU A 134 -0.73 -20.12 4.13
CA LEU A 134 -1.07 -19.09 5.13
C LEU A 134 0.02 -18.96 6.19
N LEU A 135 0.50 -20.10 6.74
CA LEU A 135 1.57 -20.10 7.74
C LEU A 135 2.90 -19.60 7.15
N SER A 136 3.23 -19.99 5.93
CA SER A 136 4.43 -19.50 5.24
C SER A 136 4.36 -18.00 5.01
N SER A 137 3.22 -17.48 4.56
CA SER A 137 2.98 -16.06 4.36
C SER A 137 3.09 -15.30 5.68
N PHE A 138 2.51 -15.82 6.77
CA PHE A 138 2.61 -15.21 8.09
C PHE A 138 4.08 -15.14 8.57
N LEU A 139 4.84 -16.24 8.42
CA LEU A 139 6.25 -16.28 8.81
C LEU A 139 7.11 -15.29 8.01
N VAL A 140 6.85 -15.13 6.70
CA VAL A 140 7.56 -14.15 5.85
C VAL A 140 7.21 -12.71 6.24
N CYS A 141 6.01 -12.44 6.74
CA CYS A 141 5.64 -11.10 7.20
C CYS A 141 6.50 -10.61 8.39
N ILE A 142 7.06 -11.51 9.23
CA ILE A 142 7.87 -11.13 10.38
C ILE A 142 9.17 -10.43 9.95
N PRO A 143 10.06 -11.03 9.13
CA PRO A 143 11.26 -10.32 8.66
C PRO A 143 10.92 -9.12 7.76
N LEU A 144 9.81 -9.19 7.00
CA LEU A 144 9.35 -8.09 6.18
C LEU A 144 8.95 -6.86 7.03
N ALA A 145 8.25 -7.06 8.14
CA ALA A 145 7.93 -6.00 9.08
C ALA A 145 9.20 -5.37 9.68
N GLY A 146 10.20 -6.18 10.01
CA GLY A 146 11.52 -5.70 10.46
C GLY A 146 12.22 -4.86 9.39
N TYR A 147 12.20 -5.31 8.14
CA TYR A 147 12.77 -4.57 7.02
C TYR A 147 12.09 -3.20 6.83
N TYR A 148 10.77 -3.16 6.79
CA TYR A 148 10.05 -1.89 6.60
C TYR A 148 10.19 -0.93 7.79
N SER A 149 10.28 -1.46 9.02
CA SER A 149 10.40 -0.62 10.21
C SER A 149 11.80 -0.03 10.40
N TYR A 150 12.84 -0.81 10.13
CA TYR A 150 14.22 -0.45 10.48
C TYR A 150 15.14 -0.25 9.29
N GLY A 151 14.81 -0.78 8.11
CA GLY A 151 15.68 -0.76 6.92
C GLY A 151 16.08 0.65 6.51
N ASN A 152 15.12 1.58 6.47
CA ASN A 152 15.40 2.97 6.10
C ASN A 152 16.21 3.71 7.18
N GLN A 153 15.95 3.44 8.46
CA GLN A 153 16.72 4.02 9.57
C GLN A 153 18.17 3.52 9.53
N PHE A 154 18.37 2.21 9.34
CA PHE A 154 19.70 1.64 9.22
C PHE A 154 20.44 2.19 7.99
N ALA A 155 19.79 2.27 6.84
CA ALA A 155 20.36 2.86 5.63
C ALA A 155 20.77 4.32 5.85
N GLY A 156 20.01 5.09 6.61
CA GLY A 156 20.30 6.49 6.99
C GLY A 156 21.53 6.65 7.87
N THR A 157 22.04 5.58 8.52
CA THR A 157 23.32 5.64 9.24
C THR A 157 24.53 5.58 8.32
N VAL A 158 24.35 5.11 7.07
CA VAL A 158 25.42 4.88 6.09
C VAL A 158 25.32 5.85 4.92
N TRP A 159 24.11 6.17 4.48
CA TRP A 159 23.85 7.01 3.31
C TRP A 159 23.00 8.23 3.65
N THR A 160 23.27 9.32 2.95
CA THR A 160 22.51 10.58 3.09
C THR A 160 21.11 10.52 2.47
N GLU A 161 20.91 9.60 1.51
CA GLU A 161 19.65 9.44 0.76
C GLU A 161 19.14 7.98 0.88
N PRO A 162 18.74 7.54 2.09
CA PRO A 162 18.43 6.14 2.35
C PRO A 162 17.26 5.62 1.49
N GLY A 163 16.25 6.45 1.25
CA GLY A 163 15.10 6.11 0.42
C GLY A 163 15.51 5.76 -1.00
N PHE A 164 16.42 6.52 -1.61
CA PHE A 164 16.91 6.20 -2.96
C PHE A 164 17.59 4.83 -3.02
N TYR A 165 18.45 4.50 -2.05
CA TYR A 165 19.16 3.21 -2.05
C TYR A 165 18.21 2.02 -1.82
N THR A 166 17.11 2.20 -1.10
CA THR A 166 16.10 1.14 -0.94
C THR A 166 15.38 0.80 -2.25
N THR A 167 15.39 1.69 -3.25
CA THR A 167 14.81 1.40 -4.57
C THR A 167 15.55 0.29 -5.33
N PHE A 168 16.84 0.05 -5.04
CA PHE A 168 17.60 -1.01 -5.72
C PHE A 168 16.99 -2.40 -5.48
N GLY A 169 16.41 -2.64 -4.30
CA GLY A 169 15.68 -3.88 -4.04
C GLY A 169 14.46 -4.07 -4.93
N GLN A 170 13.82 -2.99 -5.33
CA GLN A 170 12.63 -3.02 -6.17
C GLN A 170 12.94 -3.19 -7.67
N TRP A 171 14.14 -2.81 -8.11
CA TRP A 171 14.58 -3.06 -9.49
C TRP A 171 14.68 -4.55 -9.82
N ALA A 172 14.85 -5.41 -8.82
CA ALA A 172 14.85 -6.86 -9.01
C ALA A 172 13.44 -7.44 -9.29
N GLU A 173 12.38 -6.65 -9.08
CA GLU A 173 10.98 -7.06 -9.33
C GLU A 173 10.50 -6.65 -10.74
N VAL A 174 11.25 -5.82 -11.45
CA VAL A 174 10.95 -5.33 -12.81
C VAL A 174 11.61 -6.19 -13.87
#